data_c52449c1cc4c888c202796a7c66ad801
#
_entry.id   c52449c1cc4c888c202796a7c66ad801
#
_cell.length_a   1.000
_cell.length_b   1.000
_cell.length_c   1.000
_cell.angle_alpha   90.00
_cell.angle_beta   90.00
_cell.angle_gamma   90.00
#
_symmetry.space_group_name_H-M   'P 1'
#
loop_
_entity.id
_entity.type
_entity.pdbx_description
1 polymer ?
#
loop_
_entity_poly.entity_id
_entity_poly.type
_entity_poly.pdbx_seq_one_letter_code
_entity_poly.pdbx_strand_id
1 'polypeptide(L)'
;MKLSEMQLKILNDKNPKVVVVASAASGKTRLLTEKVRQVLRDGADPSKVAVITFTNLAAEELRQRLGDDYKEGMFMGTIHSLANYFLLSHGIDTNKYIKSERFDELFSLVNKNQECIGEIDFLLLDEAQDSSKLQFEFIFDMIKPKSFFVVGDPKQSIYGWNGGDPRLLIDLGRTEGVSVHSLNQNYRNAQNILLFAKDIISKTGLIDDSIPMRNSMGEVHQPELSLNSIARTIKQRGNFGNWAILGRTNNEVDSAKYVLMKWGIPCDSFKQGDLKQADLSKKMAEKTVKILTIHSAKGLEWDNVVVIGARFYSDEERNVSYVAATRARDTLVWTTKPRKRKPRAKVTTWE
;
A
#
# COMPACT_ATOMS: atom_id res chain seq x y z
N MET A 1 22.17 4.84 -4.69
CA MET A 1 22.00 5.05 -3.21
C MET A 1 22.38 3.73 -2.52
N LYS A 2 23.19 3.74 -1.46
CA LYS A 2 23.60 2.51 -0.74
C LYS A 2 22.44 1.96 0.11
N LEU A 3 22.41 0.65 0.39
CA LEU A 3 21.50 0.04 1.36
C LEU A 3 21.86 0.53 2.77
N SER A 4 20.86 0.64 3.65
CA SER A 4 21.11 0.94 5.06
C SER A 4 21.68 -0.29 5.78
N GLU A 5 22.32 -0.08 6.93
CA GLU A 5 22.84 -1.19 7.77
C GLU A 5 21.72 -2.17 8.15
N MET A 6 20.54 -1.65 8.44
CA MET A 6 19.36 -2.46 8.74
C MET A 6 18.93 -3.33 7.55
N GLN A 7 18.88 -2.74 6.34
CA GLN A 7 18.58 -3.50 5.11
C GLN A 7 19.65 -4.57 4.84
N LEU A 8 20.93 -4.24 5.03
CA LEU A 8 22.02 -5.21 4.89
C LEU A 8 21.91 -6.35 5.91
N LYS A 9 21.59 -6.03 7.18
CA LYS A 9 21.36 -7.04 8.22
C LYS A 9 20.26 -8.02 7.83
N ILE A 10 19.14 -7.51 7.31
CA ILE A 10 18.00 -8.33 6.86
C ILE A 10 18.40 -9.22 5.68
N LEU A 11 19.10 -8.67 4.68
CA LEU A 11 19.54 -9.43 3.50
C LEU A 11 20.54 -10.53 3.86
N ASN A 12 21.39 -10.30 4.87
CA ASN A 12 22.41 -11.25 5.32
C ASN A 12 21.86 -12.34 6.25
N ASP A 13 20.59 -12.27 6.64
CA ASP A 13 19.97 -13.35 7.40
C ASP A 13 19.91 -14.62 6.53
N LYS A 14 20.46 -15.71 7.06
CA LYS A 14 20.53 -17.03 6.39
C LYS A 14 19.34 -17.94 6.72
N ASN A 15 18.42 -17.48 7.55
CA ASN A 15 17.21 -18.23 7.83
C ASN A 15 16.39 -18.38 6.54
N PRO A 16 15.93 -19.58 6.17
CA PRO A 16 15.09 -19.78 5.00
C PRO A 16 13.69 -19.17 5.14
N LYS A 17 13.27 -18.83 6.35
CA LYS A 17 11.94 -18.31 6.67
C LYS A 17 12.06 -16.95 7.36
N VAL A 18 11.87 -15.88 6.59
CA VAL A 18 12.06 -14.51 7.07
C VAL A 18 10.77 -13.71 6.94
N VAL A 19 10.40 -13.03 8.03
CA VAL A 19 9.33 -12.04 8.07
C VAL A 19 9.92 -10.67 8.37
N VAL A 20 9.55 -9.67 7.60
CA VAL A 20 9.98 -8.27 7.80
C VAL A 20 8.76 -7.39 8.05
N VAL A 21 8.66 -6.86 9.25
CA VAL A 21 7.69 -5.81 9.58
C VAL A 21 8.28 -4.47 9.17
N ALA A 22 7.79 -3.91 8.07
CA ALA A 22 8.40 -2.77 7.41
C ALA A 22 7.48 -1.55 7.45
N SER A 23 7.82 -0.56 8.25
CA SER A 23 7.07 0.69 8.39
C SER A 23 6.92 1.45 7.06
N ALA A 24 5.97 2.38 7.01
CA ALA A 24 5.77 3.24 5.85
C ALA A 24 7.08 3.91 5.41
N ALA A 25 7.33 3.97 4.10
CA ALA A 25 8.49 4.67 3.53
C ALA A 25 9.88 4.16 3.99
N SER A 26 9.98 2.92 4.43
CA SER A 26 11.23 2.32 4.92
C SER A 26 12.14 1.77 3.80
N GLY A 27 11.73 1.89 2.53
CA GLY A 27 12.45 1.34 1.41
C GLY A 27 12.18 -0.14 1.16
N LYS A 28 10.97 -0.62 1.48
CA LYS A 28 10.51 -1.99 1.23
C LYS A 28 10.84 -2.48 -0.17
N THR A 29 10.35 -1.77 -1.20
CA THR A 29 10.52 -2.18 -2.62
C THR A 29 11.99 -2.38 -2.98
N ARG A 30 12.87 -1.56 -2.42
CA ARG A 30 14.31 -1.69 -2.64
C ARG A 30 14.87 -2.96 -1.98
N LEU A 31 14.50 -3.20 -0.71
CA LEU A 31 14.89 -4.42 0.00
C LEU A 31 14.43 -5.67 -0.75
N LEU A 32 13.18 -5.66 -1.25
CA LEU A 32 12.61 -6.75 -2.03
C LEU A 32 13.38 -7.00 -3.32
N THR A 33 13.67 -5.93 -4.09
CA THR A 33 14.46 -6.03 -5.32
C THR A 33 15.84 -6.66 -5.05
N GLU A 34 16.53 -6.21 -4.01
CA GLU A 34 17.84 -6.76 -3.66
C GLU A 34 17.78 -8.19 -3.14
N LYS A 35 16.68 -8.57 -2.44
CA LYS A 35 16.48 -9.96 -2.02
C LYS A 35 16.29 -10.89 -3.20
N VAL A 36 15.50 -10.52 -4.20
CA VAL A 36 15.34 -11.29 -5.44
C VAL A 36 16.69 -11.45 -6.16
N ARG A 37 17.43 -10.33 -6.30
CA ARG A 37 18.79 -10.38 -6.90
C ARG A 37 19.73 -11.31 -6.16
N GLN A 38 19.68 -11.29 -4.82
CA GLN A 38 20.50 -12.16 -4.01
C GLN A 38 20.15 -13.63 -4.24
N VAL A 39 18.87 -13.99 -4.21
CA VAL A 39 18.39 -15.36 -4.38
C VAL A 39 18.82 -15.92 -5.75
N LEU A 40 18.71 -15.10 -6.81
CA LEU A 40 19.15 -15.52 -8.15
C LEU A 40 20.68 -15.66 -8.26
N ARG A 41 21.45 -14.74 -7.62
CA ARG A 41 22.92 -14.85 -7.59
C ARG A 41 23.40 -16.05 -6.78
N ASP A 42 22.66 -16.43 -5.75
CA ASP A 42 22.94 -17.60 -4.91
C ASP A 42 22.59 -18.92 -5.64
N GLY A 43 22.14 -18.86 -6.92
CA GLY A 43 21.95 -20.01 -7.81
C GLY A 43 20.56 -20.64 -7.75
N ALA A 44 19.53 -19.91 -7.25
CA ALA A 44 18.16 -20.42 -7.31
C ALA A 44 17.69 -20.62 -8.75
N ASP A 45 16.99 -21.72 -9.02
CA ASP A 45 16.33 -21.96 -10.28
C ASP A 45 15.18 -20.95 -10.49
N PRO A 46 15.25 -20.08 -11.50
CA PRO A 46 14.21 -19.08 -11.74
C PRO A 46 12.80 -19.66 -11.84
N SER A 47 12.64 -20.85 -12.40
CA SER A 47 11.33 -21.50 -12.54
C SER A 47 10.69 -21.91 -11.21
N LYS A 48 11.48 -21.92 -10.13
CA LYS A 48 11.04 -22.22 -8.76
C LYS A 48 11.03 -20.99 -7.85
N VAL A 49 11.16 -19.79 -8.43
CA VAL A 49 11.07 -18.52 -7.72
C VAL A 49 9.74 -17.84 -7.99
N ALA A 50 8.96 -17.56 -6.94
CA ALA A 50 7.73 -16.80 -7.03
C ALA A 50 7.86 -15.47 -6.27
N VAL A 51 7.59 -14.37 -6.97
CA VAL A 51 7.53 -13.02 -6.41
C VAL A 51 6.10 -12.52 -6.48
N ILE A 52 5.50 -12.38 -5.31
CA ILE A 52 4.07 -12.05 -5.17
C ILE A 52 3.94 -10.65 -4.61
N THR A 53 3.09 -9.85 -5.26
CA THR A 53 2.73 -8.50 -4.85
C THR A 53 1.21 -8.37 -4.75
N PHE A 54 0.73 -7.33 -4.08
CA PHE A 54 -0.71 -7.12 -3.92
C PHE A 54 -1.41 -6.72 -5.24
N THR A 55 -0.69 -6.03 -6.16
CA THR A 55 -1.24 -5.57 -7.43
C THR A 55 -0.32 -5.91 -8.60
N ASN A 56 -0.91 -6.09 -9.79
CA ASN A 56 -0.13 -6.29 -11.01
C ASN A 56 0.79 -5.08 -11.32
N LEU A 57 0.38 -3.87 -10.90
CA LEU A 57 1.20 -2.67 -11.04
C LEU A 57 2.50 -2.77 -10.22
N ALA A 58 2.39 -3.20 -8.97
CA ALA A 58 3.57 -3.39 -8.11
C ALA A 58 4.49 -4.50 -8.64
N ALA A 59 3.93 -5.57 -9.21
CA ALA A 59 4.70 -6.63 -9.86
C ALA A 59 5.48 -6.10 -11.07
N GLU A 60 4.84 -5.28 -11.91
CA GLU A 60 5.48 -4.68 -13.07
C GLU A 60 6.56 -3.67 -12.68
N GLU A 61 6.31 -2.82 -11.66
CA GLU A 61 7.31 -1.92 -11.13
C GLU A 61 8.55 -2.68 -10.61
N LEU A 62 8.32 -3.79 -9.91
CA LEU A 62 9.41 -4.62 -9.40
C LEU A 62 10.20 -5.28 -10.53
N ARG A 63 9.50 -5.75 -11.58
CA ARG A 63 10.13 -6.28 -12.80
C ARG A 63 11.02 -5.26 -13.50
N GLN A 64 10.53 -4.02 -13.66
CA GLN A 64 11.29 -2.91 -14.23
C GLN A 64 12.53 -2.57 -13.39
N ARG A 65 12.42 -2.62 -12.06
CA ARG A 65 13.55 -2.38 -11.14
C ARG A 65 14.60 -3.49 -11.17
N LEU A 66 14.20 -4.72 -11.45
CA LEU A 66 15.13 -5.83 -11.67
C LEU A 66 15.87 -5.66 -12.99
N GLY A 67 15.22 -5.17 -14.05
CA GLY A 67 15.82 -5.00 -15.35
C GLY A 67 16.42 -6.33 -15.88
N ASP A 68 17.71 -6.34 -16.21
CA ASP A 68 18.43 -7.51 -16.72
C ASP A 68 18.59 -8.64 -15.68
N ASP A 69 18.38 -8.36 -14.40
CA ASP A 69 18.38 -9.37 -13.35
C ASP A 69 17.07 -10.19 -13.33
N TYR A 70 16.00 -9.73 -13.97
CA TYR A 70 14.81 -10.54 -14.19
C TYR A 70 15.15 -11.74 -15.08
N LYS A 71 14.75 -12.93 -14.67
CA LYS A 71 15.02 -14.17 -15.43
C LYS A 71 13.71 -14.79 -15.91
N GLU A 72 13.73 -15.26 -17.16
CA GLU A 72 12.63 -16.02 -17.73
C GLU A 72 12.36 -17.27 -16.89
N GLY A 73 11.09 -17.65 -16.76
CA GLY A 73 10.65 -18.75 -15.89
C GLY A 73 10.23 -18.32 -14.51
N MET A 74 10.74 -17.19 -13.97
CA MET A 74 10.31 -16.64 -12.69
C MET A 74 8.84 -16.23 -12.73
N PHE A 75 8.07 -16.66 -11.72
CA PHE A 75 6.74 -16.11 -11.55
C PHE A 75 6.81 -14.73 -10.86
N MET A 76 6.12 -13.75 -11.43
CA MET A 76 5.97 -12.43 -10.83
C MET A 76 4.55 -11.90 -11.08
N GLY A 77 3.76 -11.73 -10.00
CA GLY A 77 2.37 -11.33 -10.11
C GLY A 77 1.65 -11.28 -8.78
N THR A 78 0.32 -11.39 -8.82
CA THR A 78 -0.53 -11.48 -7.61
C THR A 78 -0.76 -12.93 -7.18
N ILE A 79 -1.26 -13.14 -5.95
CA ILE A 79 -1.59 -14.48 -5.45
C ILE A 79 -2.61 -15.17 -6.38
N HIS A 80 -3.65 -14.46 -6.80
CA HIS A 80 -4.64 -15.00 -7.73
C HIS A 80 -4.04 -15.34 -9.11
N SER A 81 -3.10 -14.52 -9.60
CA SER A 81 -2.44 -14.82 -10.86
C SER A 81 -1.50 -16.02 -10.76
N LEU A 82 -0.94 -16.33 -9.57
CA LEU A 82 -0.19 -17.56 -9.35
C LEU A 82 -1.10 -18.79 -9.38
N ALA A 83 -2.25 -18.74 -8.72
CA ALA A 83 -3.24 -19.83 -8.78
C ALA A 83 -3.72 -20.05 -10.22
N ASN A 84 -4.00 -18.98 -10.95
CA ASN A 84 -4.37 -19.05 -12.36
C ASN A 84 -3.25 -19.65 -13.23
N TYR A 85 -2.00 -19.27 -12.99
CA TYR A 85 -0.84 -19.81 -13.69
C TYR A 85 -0.73 -21.33 -13.53
N PHE A 86 -0.85 -21.85 -12.31
CA PHE A 86 -0.81 -23.29 -12.04
C PHE A 86 -1.93 -24.04 -12.77
N LEU A 87 -3.15 -23.53 -12.74
CA LEU A 87 -4.30 -24.14 -13.40
C LEU A 87 -4.13 -24.17 -14.92
N LEU A 88 -3.75 -23.05 -15.53
CA LEU A 88 -3.55 -22.95 -16.97
C LEU A 88 -2.40 -23.82 -17.47
N SER A 89 -1.30 -23.94 -16.71
CA SER A 89 -0.18 -24.80 -17.09
C SER A 89 -0.55 -26.29 -17.15
N HIS A 90 -1.65 -26.68 -16.52
CA HIS A 90 -2.22 -28.04 -16.56
C HIS A 90 -3.47 -28.15 -17.45
N GLY A 91 -3.72 -27.14 -18.31
CA GLY A 91 -4.84 -27.15 -19.26
C GLY A 91 -6.20 -26.92 -18.65
N ILE A 92 -6.28 -26.47 -17.38
CA ILE A 92 -7.56 -26.22 -16.68
C ILE A 92 -8.05 -24.82 -17.05
N ASP A 93 -9.24 -24.71 -17.68
CA ASP A 93 -9.82 -23.43 -18.09
C ASP A 93 -10.34 -22.62 -16.88
N THR A 94 -9.82 -21.43 -16.73
CA THR A 94 -10.14 -20.48 -15.68
C THR A 94 -10.98 -19.29 -16.16
N ASN A 95 -11.27 -19.17 -17.45
CA ASN A 95 -11.93 -18.03 -18.08
C ASN A 95 -13.28 -17.69 -17.41
N LYS A 96 -14.04 -18.70 -16.98
CA LYS A 96 -15.32 -18.53 -16.28
C LYS A 96 -15.13 -17.70 -14.99
N TYR A 97 -14.08 -17.95 -14.23
CA TYR A 97 -13.84 -17.32 -12.94
C TYR A 97 -13.26 -15.90 -13.13
N ILE A 98 -12.33 -15.75 -14.07
CA ILE A 98 -11.72 -14.46 -14.41
C ILE A 98 -12.77 -13.47 -14.94
N LYS A 99 -13.62 -13.87 -15.90
CA LYS A 99 -14.67 -13.01 -16.47
C LYS A 99 -15.76 -12.61 -15.49
N SER A 100 -16.01 -13.42 -14.47
CA SER A 100 -17.00 -13.13 -13.42
C SER A 100 -16.40 -12.54 -12.14
N GLU A 101 -15.11 -12.18 -12.16
CA GLU A 101 -14.34 -11.61 -11.03
C GLU A 101 -14.39 -12.47 -9.75
N ARG A 102 -14.62 -13.80 -9.89
CA ARG A 102 -14.67 -14.76 -8.78
C ARG A 102 -13.29 -15.35 -8.52
N PHE A 103 -12.32 -14.48 -8.23
CA PHE A 103 -10.92 -14.88 -8.14
C PHE A 103 -10.63 -15.88 -7.00
N ASP A 104 -11.32 -15.79 -5.88
CA ASP A 104 -11.12 -16.71 -4.75
C ASP A 104 -11.55 -18.16 -5.08
N GLU A 105 -12.42 -18.35 -6.07
CA GLU A 105 -12.78 -19.69 -6.53
C GLU A 105 -11.63 -20.42 -7.23
N LEU A 106 -10.60 -19.68 -7.68
CA LEU A 106 -9.37 -20.28 -8.22
C LEU A 106 -8.66 -21.12 -7.16
N PHE A 107 -8.65 -20.69 -5.89
CA PHE A 107 -8.02 -21.48 -4.82
C PHE A 107 -8.78 -22.77 -4.57
N SER A 108 -10.10 -22.73 -4.62
CA SER A 108 -10.94 -23.94 -4.53
C SER A 108 -10.69 -24.89 -5.69
N LEU A 109 -10.45 -24.36 -6.89
CA LEU A 109 -10.14 -25.14 -8.08
C LEU A 109 -8.75 -25.78 -7.98
N VAL A 110 -7.74 -25.04 -7.50
CA VAL A 110 -6.41 -25.59 -7.20
C VAL A 110 -6.50 -26.69 -6.15
N ASN A 111 -7.28 -26.50 -5.08
CA ASN A 111 -7.44 -27.51 -4.05
C ASN A 111 -8.05 -28.83 -4.56
N LYS A 112 -8.88 -28.77 -5.61
CA LYS A 112 -9.43 -29.95 -6.27
C LYS A 112 -8.47 -30.62 -7.24
N ASN A 113 -7.43 -29.91 -7.68
CA ASN A 113 -6.43 -30.33 -8.67
C ASN A 113 -5.03 -30.07 -8.14
N GLN A 114 -4.71 -30.62 -6.96
CA GLN A 114 -3.44 -30.32 -6.26
C GLN A 114 -2.20 -30.70 -7.07
N GLU A 115 -2.32 -31.63 -8.01
CA GLU A 115 -1.29 -32.01 -8.97
C GLU A 115 -0.83 -30.85 -9.88
N CYS A 116 -1.65 -29.79 -9.99
CA CYS A 116 -1.28 -28.62 -10.77
C CYS A 116 -0.28 -27.69 -10.05
N ILE A 117 -0.09 -27.87 -8.73
CA ILE A 117 0.80 -27.00 -7.93
C ILE A 117 2.26 -27.29 -8.29
N GLY A 118 2.92 -26.32 -8.90
CA GLY A 118 4.34 -26.37 -9.18
C GLY A 118 5.19 -26.21 -7.90
N GLU A 119 6.39 -26.77 -7.94
CA GLU A 119 7.37 -26.64 -6.85
C GLU A 119 7.89 -25.19 -6.75
N ILE A 120 7.79 -24.56 -5.60
CA ILE A 120 8.36 -23.25 -5.31
C ILE A 120 9.45 -23.41 -4.22
N ASP A 121 10.70 -23.14 -4.61
CA ASP A 121 11.84 -23.21 -3.68
C ASP A 121 11.98 -21.91 -2.89
N PHE A 122 11.70 -20.76 -3.52
CA PHE A 122 11.71 -19.45 -2.88
C PHE A 122 10.46 -18.64 -3.22
N LEU A 123 9.80 -18.16 -2.18
CA LEU A 123 8.63 -17.28 -2.30
C LEU A 123 8.91 -15.93 -1.63
N LEU A 124 8.72 -14.84 -2.37
CA LEU A 124 8.68 -13.49 -1.84
C LEU A 124 7.24 -12.99 -1.87
N LEU A 125 6.73 -12.50 -0.71
CA LEU A 125 5.39 -11.92 -0.59
C LEU A 125 5.50 -10.50 -0.06
N ASP A 126 5.04 -9.53 -0.87
CA ASP A 126 4.93 -8.12 -0.49
C ASP A 126 3.50 -7.78 -0.03
N GLU A 127 3.38 -6.75 0.83
CA GLU A 127 2.11 -6.26 1.39
C GLU A 127 1.27 -7.37 2.05
N ALA A 128 1.93 -8.30 2.74
CA ALA A 128 1.30 -9.48 3.32
C ALA A 128 0.15 -9.19 4.30
N GLN A 129 0.10 -7.99 4.91
CA GLN A 129 -0.98 -7.55 5.79
C GLN A 129 -2.34 -7.38 5.09
N ASP A 130 -2.34 -7.33 3.76
CA ASP A 130 -3.58 -7.22 2.96
C ASP A 130 -4.08 -8.58 2.45
N SER A 131 -3.35 -9.65 2.73
CA SER A 131 -3.75 -11.00 2.30
C SER A 131 -4.92 -11.54 3.13
N SER A 132 -5.84 -12.24 2.48
CA SER A 132 -6.92 -12.97 3.14
C SER A 132 -6.45 -14.32 3.69
N LYS A 133 -7.25 -14.92 4.56
CA LYS A 133 -7.00 -16.26 5.09
C LYS A 133 -6.86 -17.30 3.96
N LEU A 134 -7.74 -17.28 2.97
CA LEU A 134 -7.67 -18.18 1.81
C LEU A 134 -6.37 -18.04 1.03
N GLN A 135 -5.88 -16.81 0.88
CA GLN A 135 -4.61 -16.53 0.22
C GLN A 135 -3.42 -17.05 1.01
N PHE A 136 -3.44 -16.93 2.34
CA PHE A 136 -2.41 -17.50 3.22
C PHE A 136 -2.42 -19.02 3.18
N GLU A 137 -3.59 -19.66 3.28
CA GLU A 137 -3.75 -21.10 3.16
C GLU A 137 -3.23 -21.62 1.80
N PHE A 138 -3.54 -20.90 0.71
CA PHE A 138 -3.00 -21.27 -0.60
C PHE A 138 -1.46 -21.24 -0.64
N ILE A 139 -0.83 -20.21 -0.07
CA ILE A 139 0.64 -20.11 -0.07
C ILE A 139 1.27 -21.12 0.89
N PHE A 140 0.84 -21.13 2.16
CA PHE A 140 1.59 -21.82 3.21
C PHE A 140 1.12 -23.26 3.47
N ASP A 141 -0.14 -23.61 3.14
CA ASP A 141 -0.69 -24.94 3.33
C ASP A 141 -0.77 -25.77 2.05
N MET A 142 -0.96 -25.12 0.88
CA MET A 142 -1.00 -25.83 -0.41
C MET A 142 0.36 -25.82 -1.12
N ILE A 143 0.93 -24.63 -1.43
CA ILE A 143 2.23 -24.51 -2.13
C ILE A 143 3.39 -24.97 -1.24
N LYS A 144 3.42 -24.57 0.03
CA LYS A 144 4.47 -24.92 1.03
C LYS A 144 5.88 -24.61 0.52
N PRO A 145 6.21 -23.33 0.23
CA PRO A 145 7.52 -22.99 -0.31
C PRO A 145 8.65 -23.42 0.67
N LYS A 146 9.78 -23.90 0.13
CA LYS A 146 10.93 -24.34 0.95
C LYS A 146 11.54 -23.20 1.76
N SER A 147 11.56 -22.01 1.16
CA SER A 147 11.98 -20.76 1.81
C SER A 147 11.06 -19.62 1.44
N PHE A 148 10.93 -18.64 2.35
CA PHE A 148 10.13 -17.46 2.08
C PHE A 148 10.71 -16.19 2.67
N PHE A 149 10.40 -15.07 2.04
CA PHE A 149 10.70 -13.72 2.49
C PHE A 149 9.41 -12.89 2.42
N VAL A 150 8.76 -12.71 3.56
CA VAL A 150 7.45 -12.06 3.67
C VAL A 150 7.62 -10.66 4.24
N VAL A 151 7.07 -9.66 3.57
CA VAL A 151 7.16 -8.27 3.99
C VAL A 151 5.76 -7.67 4.12
N GLY A 152 5.54 -6.90 5.18
CA GLY A 152 4.28 -6.20 5.38
C GLY A 152 4.35 -5.17 6.48
N ASP A 153 3.28 -4.37 6.59
CA ASP A 153 3.09 -3.37 7.64
C ASP A 153 1.66 -3.46 8.19
N PRO A 154 1.43 -4.05 9.35
CA PRO A 154 0.09 -4.15 9.95
C PRO A 154 -0.64 -2.81 10.07
N LYS A 155 0.10 -1.70 10.21
CA LYS A 155 -0.44 -0.32 10.28
C LYS A 155 -1.01 0.16 8.94
N GLN A 156 -0.63 -0.47 7.83
CA GLN A 156 -1.10 -0.16 6.48
C GLN A 156 -2.14 -1.16 5.95
N SER A 157 -2.70 -2.00 6.82
CA SER A 157 -3.81 -2.88 6.45
C SER A 157 -5.11 -2.08 6.30
N ILE A 158 -5.58 -1.93 5.07
CA ILE A 158 -6.75 -1.12 4.70
C ILE A 158 -7.75 -1.86 3.81
N TYR A 159 -7.57 -3.16 3.61
CA TYR A 159 -8.41 -4.02 2.79
C TYR A 159 -9.15 -5.09 3.61
N GLY A 160 -9.45 -4.80 4.89
CA GLY A 160 -10.25 -5.68 5.76
C GLY A 160 -11.63 -6.00 5.16
N TRP A 161 -12.26 -5.04 4.48
CA TRP A 161 -13.50 -5.24 3.74
C TRP A 161 -13.39 -6.27 2.59
N ASN A 162 -12.17 -6.55 2.11
CA ASN A 162 -11.87 -7.57 1.09
C ASN A 162 -11.20 -8.82 1.71
N GLY A 163 -11.35 -9.03 3.02
CA GLY A 163 -10.84 -10.20 3.72
C GLY A 163 -9.38 -10.12 4.17
N GLY A 164 -8.70 -8.99 3.93
CA GLY A 164 -7.33 -8.77 4.42
C GLY A 164 -7.26 -8.83 5.94
N ASP A 165 -6.31 -9.61 6.48
CA ASP A 165 -6.14 -9.78 7.92
C ASP A 165 -4.67 -9.63 8.34
N PRO A 166 -4.30 -8.49 8.95
CA PRO A 166 -2.92 -8.24 9.36
C PRO A 166 -2.41 -9.20 10.45
N ARG A 167 -3.33 -9.91 11.16
CA ARG A 167 -2.94 -10.89 12.18
C ARG A 167 -2.22 -12.08 11.56
N LEU A 168 -2.53 -12.45 10.32
CA LEU A 168 -1.86 -13.54 9.60
C LEU A 168 -0.36 -13.29 9.47
N LEU A 169 0.06 -12.06 9.17
CA LEU A 169 1.48 -11.67 9.13
C LEU A 169 2.12 -11.76 10.50
N ILE A 170 1.43 -11.29 11.55
CA ILE A 170 1.91 -11.31 12.93
C ILE A 170 2.09 -12.76 13.41
N ASP A 171 1.10 -13.61 13.15
CA ASP A 171 1.10 -15.02 13.57
C ASP A 171 2.15 -15.82 12.81
N LEU A 172 2.35 -15.54 11.52
CA LEU A 172 3.45 -16.12 10.75
C LEU A 172 4.81 -15.80 11.37
N GLY A 173 5.02 -14.55 11.83
CA GLY A 173 6.25 -14.15 12.52
C GLY A 173 6.44 -14.82 13.89
N ARG A 174 5.39 -15.35 14.51
CA ARG A 174 5.46 -16.10 15.79
C ARG A 174 5.70 -17.59 15.59
N THR A 175 5.64 -18.07 14.35
CA THR A 175 5.86 -19.49 14.05
C THR A 175 7.31 -19.88 14.36
N GLU A 176 7.50 -21.03 14.97
CA GLU A 176 8.82 -21.57 15.28
C GLU A 176 9.70 -21.68 14.03
N GLY A 177 10.95 -21.30 14.15
CA GLY A 177 11.93 -21.32 13.06
C GLY A 177 11.81 -20.15 12.07
N VAL A 178 10.92 -19.18 12.30
CA VAL A 178 10.83 -17.95 11.51
C VAL A 178 11.69 -16.84 12.12
N SER A 179 12.53 -16.22 11.31
CA SER A 179 13.29 -15.02 11.70
C SER A 179 12.47 -13.76 11.45
N VAL A 180 12.38 -12.88 12.45
CA VAL A 180 11.59 -11.64 12.35
C VAL A 180 12.49 -10.42 12.43
N HIS A 181 12.34 -9.50 11.48
CA HIS A 181 13.04 -8.23 11.45
C HIS A 181 12.09 -7.04 11.42
N SER A 182 12.51 -5.92 12.01
CA SER A 182 11.85 -4.62 11.84
C SER A 182 12.65 -3.76 10.85
N LEU A 183 11.96 -3.11 9.91
CA LEU A 183 12.52 -2.10 9.01
C LEU A 183 11.79 -0.79 9.26
N ASN A 184 12.32 0.03 10.17
CA ASN A 184 11.62 1.18 10.73
C ASN A 184 12.18 2.55 10.34
N GLN A 185 13.17 2.65 9.46
CA GLN A 185 13.73 3.90 8.98
C GLN A 185 12.78 4.56 7.94
N ASN A 186 12.21 5.72 8.27
CA ASN A 186 11.32 6.45 7.36
C ASN A 186 12.07 7.50 6.56
N TYR A 187 12.16 7.31 5.25
CA TYR A 187 12.89 8.19 4.32
C TYR A 187 12.00 9.20 3.58
N ARG A 188 10.69 9.15 3.77
CA ARG A 188 9.71 9.97 3.03
C ARG A 188 9.24 11.18 3.82
N ASN A 189 8.67 10.93 4.98
CA ASN A 189 7.90 11.91 5.72
C ASN A 189 8.82 12.86 6.50
N ALA A 190 8.51 14.15 6.49
CA ALA A 190 9.05 15.10 7.43
C ALA A 190 8.59 14.78 8.86
N GLN A 191 9.35 15.21 9.86
CA GLN A 191 9.19 14.77 11.26
C GLN A 191 7.79 15.02 11.84
N ASN A 192 7.21 16.21 11.63
CA ASN A 192 5.89 16.54 12.15
C ASN A 192 4.77 15.70 11.52
N ILE A 193 4.91 15.34 10.23
CA ILE A 193 3.95 14.47 9.54
C ILE A 193 4.01 13.05 10.12
N LEU A 194 5.23 12.55 10.36
CA LEU A 194 5.40 11.24 10.96
C LEU A 194 4.86 11.19 12.39
N LEU A 195 5.10 12.23 13.20
CA LEU A 195 4.52 12.35 14.55
C LEU A 195 2.99 12.37 14.52
N PHE A 196 2.40 13.11 13.58
CA PHE A 196 0.95 13.13 13.39
C PHE A 196 0.40 11.74 13.01
N ALA A 197 1.07 11.03 12.10
CA ALA A 197 0.67 9.68 11.72
C ALA A 197 0.78 8.69 12.89
N LYS A 198 1.84 8.79 13.71
CA LYS A 198 2.01 7.99 14.94
C LYS A 198 0.88 8.22 15.94
N ASP A 199 0.44 9.47 16.13
CA ASP A 199 -0.70 9.76 17.03
C ASP A 199 -1.99 9.08 16.54
N ILE A 200 -2.23 9.05 15.23
CA ILE A 200 -3.39 8.35 14.66
C ILE A 200 -3.36 6.86 15.01
N ILE A 201 -2.21 6.21 14.76
CA ILE A 201 -2.10 4.75 14.88
C ILE A 201 -1.98 4.28 16.34
N SER A 202 -1.44 5.10 17.23
CA SER A 202 -1.26 4.74 18.65
C SER A 202 -2.57 4.32 19.34
N LYS A 203 -3.70 4.79 18.82
CA LYS A 203 -5.05 4.50 19.34
C LYS A 203 -5.63 3.15 18.90
N THR A 204 -4.91 2.41 18.05
CA THR A 204 -5.27 1.04 17.65
C THR A 204 -4.56 -0.04 18.49
N GLY A 205 -3.69 0.35 19.40
CA GLY A 205 -2.79 -0.56 20.12
C GLY A 205 -1.55 -0.99 19.31
N LEU A 206 -1.48 -0.61 18.03
CA LEU A 206 -0.26 -0.83 17.23
C LEU A 206 0.80 0.23 17.56
N ILE A 207 2.04 -0.20 17.65
CA ILE A 207 3.18 0.69 17.89
C ILE A 207 3.83 1.04 16.56
N ASP A 208 3.99 2.33 16.30
CA ASP A 208 4.81 2.82 15.20
C ASP A 208 6.18 3.26 15.73
N ASP A 209 7.16 2.38 15.59
CA ASP A 209 8.57 2.58 15.98
C ASP A 209 9.40 3.28 14.89
N SER A 210 8.75 3.82 13.83
CA SER A 210 9.47 4.43 12.71
C SER A 210 10.33 5.61 13.15
N ILE A 211 11.54 5.67 12.59
CA ILE A 211 12.55 6.70 12.86
C ILE A 211 12.64 7.63 11.65
N PRO A 212 12.41 8.95 11.80
CA PRO A 212 12.54 9.88 10.69
C PRO A 212 13.99 10.00 10.26
N MET A 213 14.26 9.78 8.98
CA MET A 213 15.60 9.91 8.39
C MET A 213 15.81 11.26 7.67
N ARG A 214 14.75 12.05 7.55
CA ARG A 214 14.80 13.39 7.00
C ARG A 214 14.96 14.43 8.11
N ASN A 215 15.83 15.42 7.88
CA ASN A 215 16.02 16.54 8.81
C ASN A 215 14.94 17.63 8.68
N SER A 216 14.02 17.50 7.71
CA SER A 216 12.90 18.44 7.53
C SER A 216 11.84 18.25 8.62
N MET A 217 11.40 19.34 9.24
CA MET A 217 10.29 19.35 10.19
C MET A 217 8.94 19.12 9.49
N GLY A 218 8.73 19.72 8.32
CA GLY A 218 7.48 19.71 7.57
C GLY A 218 6.34 20.46 8.25
N GLU A 219 5.22 20.54 7.55
CA GLU A 219 4.04 21.30 8.01
C GLU A 219 2.83 20.37 8.16
N VAL A 220 2.09 20.50 9.27
CA VAL A 220 0.80 19.86 9.48
C VAL A 220 -0.24 20.92 9.81
N HIS A 221 -1.22 21.08 8.93
CA HIS A 221 -2.33 22.03 9.10
C HIS A 221 -3.63 21.29 9.30
N GLN A 222 -4.46 21.73 10.24
CA GLN A 222 -5.76 21.12 10.57
C GLN A 222 -6.92 22.13 10.46
N PRO A 223 -7.17 22.69 9.24
CA PRO A 223 -8.27 23.63 9.06
C PRO A 223 -9.62 22.92 9.04
N GLU A 224 -10.70 23.67 9.30
CA GLU A 224 -12.06 23.22 8.94
C GLU A 224 -12.15 22.99 7.42
N LEU A 225 -12.91 21.97 7.01
CA LEU A 225 -13.06 21.62 5.61
C LEU A 225 -13.68 22.77 4.80
N SER A 226 -12.90 23.34 3.91
CA SER A 226 -13.33 24.28 2.88
C SER A 226 -12.58 24.02 1.58
N LEU A 227 -13.21 23.34 0.64
CA LEU A 227 -12.60 23.03 -0.67
C LEU A 227 -12.19 24.31 -1.43
N ASN A 228 -12.95 25.41 -1.28
CA ASN A 228 -12.58 26.71 -1.88
C ASN A 228 -11.30 27.29 -1.27
N SER A 229 -11.12 27.17 0.06
CA SER A 229 -9.88 27.61 0.71
C SER A 229 -8.69 26.76 0.30
N ILE A 230 -8.89 25.46 0.19
CA ILE A 230 -7.88 24.50 -0.32
C ILE A 230 -7.48 24.88 -1.76
N ALA A 231 -8.45 25.08 -2.65
CA ALA A 231 -8.20 25.46 -4.03
C ALA A 231 -7.44 26.79 -4.13
N ARG A 232 -7.80 27.78 -3.30
CA ARG A 232 -7.07 29.05 -3.20
C ARG A 232 -5.61 28.84 -2.81
N THR A 233 -5.36 28.05 -1.78
CA THR A 233 -3.99 27.75 -1.30
C THR A 233 -3.17 27.04 -2.38
N ILE A 234 -3.73 26.02 -3.04
CA ILE A 234 -3.06 25.29 -4.13
C ILE A 234 -2.74 26.25 -5.29
N LYS A 235 -3.69 27.12 -5.67
CA LYS A 235 -3.49 28.10 -6.75
C LYS A 235 -2.40 29.11 -6.41
N GLN A 236 -2.32 29.57 -5.17
CA GLN A 236 -1.31 30.51 -4.70
C GLN A 236 0.08 29.89 -4.63
N ARG A 237 0.20 28.67 -4.13
CA ARG A 237 1.49 27.96 -4.02
C ARG A 237 2.00 27.44 -5.38
N GLY A 238 1.13 27.17 -6.34
CA GLY A 238 1.49 26.62 -7.65
C GLY A 238 2.04 25.20 -7.57
N ASN A 239 2.92 24.83 -8.53
CA ASN A 239 3.54 23.50 -8.61
C ASN A 239 2.53 22.36 -8.48
N PHE A 240 1.51 22.38 -9.33
CA PHE A 240 0.33 21.50 -9.22
C PHE A 240 0.67 20.02 -9.20
N GLY A 241 1.73 19.58 -9.88
CA GLY A 241 2.18 18.18 -9.87
C GLY A 241 2.68 17.68 -8.51
N ASN A 242 2.98 18.59 -7.57
CA ASN A 242 3.45 18.26 -6.22
C ASN A 242 2.28 18.09 -5.22
N TRP A 243 1.03 18.22 -5.68
CA TRP A 243 -0.15 18.18 -4.83
C TRP A 243 -1.00 16.95 -5.09
N ALA A 244 -1.48 16.35 -4.00
CA ALA A 244 -2.58 15.40 -4.05
C ALA A 244 -3.72 15.78 -3.09
N ILE A 245 -4.96 15.47 -3.48
CA ILE A 245 -6.12 15.50 -2.60
C ILE A 245 -6.62 14.08 -2.44
N LEU A 246 -6.65 13.60 -1.22
CA LEU A 246 -7.07 12.25 -0.88
C LEU A 246 -8.43 12.28 -0.20
N GLY A 247 -9.43 11.68 -0.84
CA GLY A 247 -10.78 11.53 -0.30
C GLY A 247 -11.00 10.14 0.30
N ARG A 248 -11.89 10.06 1.32
CA ARG A 248 -12.30 8.75 1.85
C ARG A 248 -13.22 8.00 0.89
N THR A 249 -13.98 8.73 0.08
CA THR A 249 -15.00 8.23 -0.85
C THR A 249 -14.88 8.87 -2.23
N ASN A 250 -15.46 8.23 -3.25
CA ASN A 250 -15.53 8.79 -4.60
C ASN A 250 -16.30 10.12 -4.65
N ASN A 251 -17.33 10.31 -3.82
CA ASN A 251 -18.06 11.57 -3.75
C ASN A 251 -17.18 12.75 -3.31
N GLU A 252 -16.24 12.51 -2.39
CA GLU A 252 -15.27 13.51 -1.94
C GLU A 252 -14.26 13.83 -3.05
N VAL A 253 -13.82 12.81 -3.81
CA VAL A 253 -12.96 12.96 -5.00
C VAL A 253 -13.66 13.82 -6.06
N ASP A 254 -14.92 13.52 -6.40
CA ASP A 254 -15.70 14.27 -7.38
C ASP A 254 -15.92 15.72 -6.93
N SER A 255 -16.22 15.93 -5.65
CA SER A 255 -16.42 17.26 -5.08
C SER A 255 -15.14 18.11 -5.15
N ALA A 256 -13.99 17.51 -4.84
CA ALA A 256 -12.69 18.17 -4.94
C ALA A 256 -12.36 18.52 -6.40
N LYS A 257 -12.56 17.58 -7.33
CA LYS A 257 -12.36 17.80 -8.77
C LYS A 257 -13.19 18.97 -9.27
N TYR A 258 -14.49 18.98 -8.97
CA TYR A 258 -15.39 20.04 -9.39
C TYR A 258 -14.89 21.42 -8.92
N VAL A 259 -14.49 21.55 -7.65
CA VAL A 259 -14.00 22.82 -7.11
C VAL A 259 -12.69 23.25 -7.76
N LEU A 260 -11.71 22.33 -7.94
CA LEU A 260 -10.45 22.68 -8.60
C LEU A 260 -10.66 23.14 -10.04
N MET A 261 -11.53 22.46 -10.80
CA MET A 261 -11.89 22.86 -12.16
C MET A 261 -12.53 24.26 -12.19
N LYS A 262 -13.43 24.57 -11.25
CA LYS A 262 -14.04 25.91 -11.11
C LYS A 262 -13.01 27.00 -10.84
N TRP A 263 -11.91 26.67 -10.17
CA TRP A 263 -10.79 27.57 -9.91
C TRP A 263 -9.76 27.63 -11.05
N GLY A 264 -9.98 26.87 -12.15
CA GLY A 264 -9.04 26.76 -13.27
C GLY A 264 -7.72 26.11 -12.89
N ILE A 265 -7.74 25.16 -11.93
CA ILE A 265 -6.57 24.41 -11.50
C ILE A 265 -6.52 23.09 -12.30
N PRO A 266 -5.42 22.80 -13.02
CA PRO A 266 -5.29 21.55 -13.75
C PRO A 266 -5.23 20.38 -12.77
N CYS A 267 -6.13 19.41 -12.94
CA CYS A 267 -6.24 18.26 -12.03
C CYS A 267 -6.71 17.00 -12.74
N ASP A 268 -6.22 15.85 -12.27
CA ASP A 268 -6.64 14.52 -12.68
C ASP A 268 -7.26 13.79 -11.50
N SER A 269 -8.39 13.13 -11.74
CA SER A 269 -8.99 12.24 -10.76
C SER A 269 -8.91 10.80 -11.22
N PHE A 270 -8.64 9.91 -10.27
CA PHE A 270 -8.52 8.47 -10.52
C PHE A 270 -9.47 7.73 -9.60
N LYS A 271 -10.35 6.94 -10.19
CA LYS A 271 -11.20 5.97 -9.49
C LYS A 271 -10.66 4.57 -9.72
N GLN A 272 -10.90 3.69 -8.79
CA GLN A 272 -10.49 2.29 -8.92
C GLN A 272 -11.15 1.70 -10.18
N GLY A 273 -10.33 1.16 -11.10
CA GLY A 273 -10.79 0.58 -12.36
C GLY A 273 -10.78 1.53 -13.58
N ASP A 274 -10.60 2.84 -13.42
CA ASP A 274 -10.72 3.82 -14.51
C ASP A 274 -9.58 3.77 -15.54
N LEU A 275 -8.43 3.19 -15.25
CA LEU A 275 -7.25 3.26 -16.10
C LEU A 275 -6.54 1.94 -16.30
N LYS A 276 -6.23 1.65 -17.56
CA LYS A 276 -5.19 0.66 -17.87
C LYS A 276 -3.85 1.13 -17.31
N GLN A 277 -3.03 0.20 -16.86
CA GLN A 277 -1.79 0.42 -16.13
C GLN A 277 -0.80 1.41 -16.80
N ALA A 278 -0.63 1.30 -18.12
CA ALA A 278 0.24 2.20 -18.89
C ALA A 278 -0.22 3.66 -18.87
N ASP A 279 -1.54 3.90 -18.89
CA ASP A 279 -2.13 5.25 -18.86
C ASP A 279 -2.00 5.87 -17.46
N LEU A 280 -2.04 5.06 -16.39
CA LEU A 280 -1.90 5.55 -15.01
C LEU A 280 -0.52 6.16 -14.78
N SER A 281 0.56 5.45 -15.14
CA SER A 281 1.95 5.93 -14.98
C SER A 281 2.17 7.23 -15.74
N LYS A 282 1.67 7.33 -16.97
CA LYS A 282 1.76 8.54 -17.80
C LYS A 282 1.03 9.71 -17.14
N LYS A 283 -0.21 9.52 -16.71
CA LYS A 283 -1.02 10.57 -16.05
C LYS A 283 -0.45 10.95 -14.68
N MET A 284 0.13 10.01 -13.93
CA MET A 284 0.80 10.34 -12.67
C MET A 284 2.03 11.24 -12.87
N ALA A 285 2.69 11.18 -14.02
CA ALA A 285 3.82 12.04 -14.37
C ALA A 285 3.40 13.46 -14.84
N GLU A 286 2.13 13.69 -15.17
CA GLU A 286 1.64 15.02 -15.58
C GLU A 286 1.72 16.02 -14.42
N LYS A 287 1.97 17.30 -14.73
CA LYS A 287 2.07 18.39 -13.76
C LYS A 287 0.69 18.93 -13.34
N THR A 288 -0.17 18.05 -12.88
CA THR A 288 -1.55 18.32 -12.45
C THR A 288 -1.75 17.91 -11.01
N VAL A 289 -2.71 18.49 -10.29
CA VAL A 289 -3.11 18.04 -8.96
C VAL A 289 -3.75 16.64 -9.09
N LYS A 290 -3.28 15.68 -8.31
CA LYS A 290 -3.84 14.33 -8.30
C LYS A 290 -4.97 14.22 -7.28
N ILE A 291 -6.11 13.69 -7.67
CA ILE A 291 -7.27 13.53 -6.79
C ILE A 291 -7.66 12.04 -6.80
N LEU A 292 -7.53 11.39 -5.64
CA LEU A 292 -7.74 9.95 -5.51
C LEU A 292 -8.48 9.62 -4.22
N THR A 293 -9.02 8.40 -4.15
CA THR A 293 -9.36 7.84 -2.84
C THR A 293 -8.08 7.47 -2.08
N ILE A 294 -8.16 7.44 -0.74
CA ILE A 294 -7.02 7.02 0.10
C ILE A 294 -6.54 5.62 -0.28
N HIS A 295 -7.47 4.71 -0.61
CA HIS A 295 -7.13 3.34 -1.04
C HIS A 295 -6.33 3.32 -2.34
N SER A 296 -6.74 4.11 -3.33
CA SER A 296 -6.02 4.23 -4.61
C SER A 296 -4.67 4.94 -4.48
N ALA A 297 -4.46 5.69 -3.40
CA ALA A 297 -3.19 6.37 -3.12
C ALA A 297 -2.16 5.48 -2.40
N LYS A 298 -2.53 4.25 -2.02
CA LYS A 298 -1.58 3.33 -1.37
C LYS A 298 -0.39 3.06 -2.30
N GLY A 299 0.82 3.14 -1.76
CA GLY A 299 2.07 3.03 -2.54
C GLY A 299 2.59 4.35 -3.11
N LEU A 300 1.73 5.34 -3.36
CA LEU A 300 2.10 6.64 -3.95
C LEU A 300 2.55 7.65 -2.89
N GLU A 301 3.12 8.79 -3.34
CA GLU A 301 3.58 9.87 -2.46
C GLU A 301 3.64 11.22 -3.19
N TRP A 302 3.44 12.32 -2.46
CA TRP A 302 3.52 13.68 -2.97
C TRP A 302 4.14 14.62 -1.92
N ASP A 303 4.71 15.73 -2.36
CA ASP A 303 5.27 16.71 -1.45
C ASP A 303 4.17 17.31 -0.56
N ASN A 304 3.00 17.60 -1.13
CA ASN A 304 1.88 18.22 -0.43
C ASN A 304 0.61 17.35 -0.56
N VAL A 305 0.03 16.96 0.55
CA VAL A 305 -1.18 16.14 0.58
C VAL A 305 -2.27 16.84 1.36
N VAL A 306 -3.46 16.89 0.79
CA VAL A 306 -4.71 17.31 1.44
C VAL A 306 -5.55 16.07 1.70
N VAL A 307 -5.95 15.83 2.94
CA VAL A 307 -6.83 14.72 3.30
C VAL A 307 -8.22 15.26 3.66
N ILE A 308 -9.24 14.75 2.97
CA ILE A 308 -10.64 15.10 3.20
C ILE A 308 -11.46 13.86 3.57
N GLY A 309 -12.43 14.02 4.47
CA GLY A 309 -13.34 12.94 4.87
C GLY A 309 -12.73 11.85 5.75
N ALA A 310 -11.57 12.09 6.35
CA ALA A 310 -10.94 11.13 7.29
C ALA A 310 -11.89 10.75 8.44
N ARG A 311 -11.79 9.49 8.86
CA ARG A 311 -12.66 8.89 9.90
C ARG A 311 -11.80 8.15 10.93
N PHE A 312 -12.32 7.97 12.15
CA PHE A 312 -11.59 7.38 13.27
C PHE A 312 -12.43 6.44 14.15
N TYR A 313 -13.55 5.94 13.64
CA TYR A 313 -14.50 5.15 14.43
C TYR A 313 -14.12 3.68 14.58
N SER A 314 -13.16 3.18 13.82
CA SER A 314 -12.62 1.83 13.91
C SER A 314 -11.11 1.82 13.71
N ASP A 315 -10.46 0.73 14.07
CA ASP A 315 -9.01 0.56 13.86
C ASP A 315 -8.67 0.55 12.37
N GLU A 316 -9.50 -0.06 11.52
CA GLU A 316 -9.32 -0.02 10.06
C GLU A 316 -9.37 1.41 9.53
N GLU A 317 -10.33 2.24 9.98
CA GLU A 317 -10.39 3.66 9.58
C GLU A 317 -9.18 4.47 10.09
N ARG A 318 -8.58 4.08 11.22
CA ARG A 318 -7.32 4.65 11.69
C ARG A 318 -6.16 4.22 10.80
N ASN A 319 -6.10 2.97 10.37
CA ASN A 319 -5.12 2.49 9.40
C ASN A 319 -5.26 3.25 8.06
N VAL A 320 -6.49 3.43 7.56
CA VAL A 320 -6.75 4.25 6.36
C VAL A 320 -6.24 5.68 6.56
N SER A 321 -6.49 6.27 7.72
CA SER A 321 -6.01 7.60 8.07
C SER A 321 -4.48 7.67 8.19
N TYR A 322 -3.84 6.65 8.75
CA TYR A 322 -2.38 6.53 8.81
C TYR A 322 -1.77 6.43 7.40
N VAL A 323 -2.36 5.61 6.54
CA VAL A 323 -1.94 5.53 5.13
C VAL A 323 -2.05 6.90 4.46
N ALA A 324 -3.17 7.62 4.63
CA ALA A 324 -3.34 8.94 4.04
C ALA A 324 -2.27 9.94 4.51
N ALA A 325 -2.02 10.03 5.82
CA ALA A 325 -1.04 10.94 6.40
C ALA A 325 0.37 10.63 5.87
N THR A 326 0.75 9.35 5.79
CA THR A 326 2.07 8.92 5.34
C THR A 326 2.30 9.07 3.82
N ARG A 327 1.32 9.55 3.05
CA ARG A 327 1.52 9.92 1.63
C ARG A 327 2.20 11.27 1.46
N ALA A 328 2.14 12.15 2.47
CA ALA A 328 2.75 13.47 2.44
C ALA A 328 4.25 13.42 2.74
N ARG A 329 5.04 14.16 1.97
CA ARG A 329 6.48 14.31 2.21
C ARG A 329 6.79 15.52 3.08
N ASP A 330 6.25 16.69 2.73
CA ASP A 330 6.61 17.99 3.32
C ASP A 330 5.43 18.74 3.95
N THR A 331 4.24 18.68 3.34
CA THR A 331 3.05 19.37 3.84
C THR A 331 1.85 18.43 3.90
N LEU A 332 1.22 18.35 5.06
CA LEU A 332 -0.05 17.66 5.27
C LEU A 332 -1.13 18.66 5.67
N VAL A 333 -2.18 18.76 4.88
CA VAL A 333 -3.40 19.50 5.21
C VAL A 333 -4.48 18.49 5.57
N TRP A 334 -4.74 18.36 6.87
CA TRP A 334 -5.72 17.40 7.40
C TRP A 334 -7.01 18.12 7.75
N THR A 335 -8.05 17.97 6.90
CA THR A 335 -9.28 18.71 7.11
C THR A 335 -10.15 18.08 8.19
N THR A 336 -10.70 18.91 9.06
CA THR A 336 -11.68 18.53 10.07
C THR A 336 -13.10 18.87 9.62
N LYS A 337 -14.11 18.10 10.08
CA LYS A 337 -15.50 18.45 9.81
C LYS A 337 -15.82 19.81 10.43
N PRO A 338 -16.62 20.68 9.74
CA PRO A 338 -17.08 21.92 10.33
C PRO A 338 -17.78 21.62 11.67
N ARG A 339 -17.39 22.32 12.74
CA ARG A 339 -18.12 22.23 13.99
C ARG A 339 -19.56 22.72 13.76
N LYS A 340 -20.56 21.87 13.99
CA LYS A 340 -21.96 22.33 14.01
C LYS A 340 -22.04 23.49 14.99
N ARG A 341 -22.22 24.70 14.50
CA ARG A 341 -22.54 25.84 15.39
C ARG A 341 -23.79 25.42 16.14
N LYS A 342 -23.70 25.33 17.51
CA LYS A 342 -24.88 25.22 18.31
C LYS A 342 -25.75 26.42 17.95
N PRO A 343 -27.07 26.24 17.65
CA PRO A 343 -27.94 27.39 17.42
C PRO A 343 -27.77 28.32 18.65
N ARG A 344 -27.52 29.61 18.39
CA ARG A 344 -27.55 30.62 19.44
C ARG A 344 -28.89 30.46 20.14
N ALA A 345 -28.85 30.20 21.46
CA ALA A 345 -30.05 30.18 22.25
C ALA A 345 -30.79 31.52 21.97
N LYS A 346 -32.04 31.42 21.50
CA LYS A 346 -32.89 32.59 21.39
C LYS A 346 -32.95 33.17 22.81
N VAL A 347 -32.40 34.34 22.99
CA VAL A 347 -32.63 35.12 24.21
C VAL A 347 -34.12 35.47 24.15
N THR A 348 -34.93 34.77 24.92
CA THR A 348 -36.30 35.16 25.22
C THR A 348 -36.20 36.33 26.16
N THR A 349 -36.37 37.54 25.67
CA THR A 349 -36.67 38.71 26.49
C THR A 349 -38.06 38.49 27.05
N TRP A 350 -38.13 38.35 28.37
CA TRP A 350 -39.37 38.45 29.10
C TRP A 350 -39.68 39.97 29.24
N GLU A 351 -40.72 40.43 28.57
CA GLU A 351 -41.45 41.64 28.96
C GLU A 351 -42.54 41.29 29.96
#